data_fc8c48daedcd5c3265be89ee11dbd36d
#
_entry.id   fc8c48daedcd5c3265be89ee11dbd36d
#
_cell.length_a   1.000
_cell.length_b   1.000
_cell.length_c   1.000
_cell.angle_alpha   90.00
_cell.angle_beta   90.00
_cell.angle_gamma   90.00
#
_symmetry.space_group_name_H-M   'P 1'
#
loop_
_entity.id
_entity.type
_entity.pdbx_description
1 polymer ?
#
loop_
_entity_poly.entity_id
_entity_poly.type
_entity_poly.pdbx_seq_one_letter_code
_entity_poly.pdbx_strand_id
1 'polypeptide(L)'
;VIDVILKVFKIFGFENYEAQISLRDPKDTEKYIGSDEIWEESENAIREACKEKGLETREEVGEAAFYGPKLDFMVKDAIGRRWQLGTIQVDYNLPERFKLEYTAEDNSKKTPVMIHRAPFGSLERFTAVLIEHTAGHFPLWLTPDQVAILPISEKFNDYAQKVRQYLDKQGVRALVDDRNEKIGRKIRDNELKRVPYMVIVGEKESAEGLVSMRKQGGGEQATMSMEEFAQRINAEVAEQLKAAEE
;
A
#
# COMPACT_ATOMS: atom_id res chain seq x y z
N VAL A 1 -17.43 -3.43 1.76
CA VAL A 1 -16.52 -2.34 2.12
C VAL A 1 -15.37 -2.86 3.00
N ILE A 2 -15.66 -3.65 4.04
CA ILE A 2 -14.65 -4.28 4.91
C ILE A 2 -13.63 -5.06 4.07
N ASP A 3 -14.06 -5.90 3.14
CA ASP A 3 -13.20 -6.71 2.28
C ASP A 3 -12.16 -5.88 1.51
N VAL A 4 -12.49 -4.64 1.14
CA VAL A 4 -11.54 -3.73 0.45
C VAL A 4 -10.38 -3.37 1.38
N ILE A 5 -10.66 -3.07 2.65
CA ILE A 5 -9.60 -2.74 3.63
C ILE A 5 -8.75 -3.96 3.93
N LEU A 6 -9.38 -5.12 4.14
CA LEU A 6 -8.67 -6.37 4.39
C LEU A 6 -7.78 -6.76 3.20
N LYS A 7 -8.27 -6.58 1.96
CA LYS A 7 -7.47 -6.78 0.75
C LYS A 7 -6.27 -5.83 0.70
N VAL A 8 -6.47 -4.55 1.02
CA VAL A 8 -5.35 -3.58 1.09
C VAL A 8 -4.32 -4.03 2.13
N PHE A 9 -4.74 -4.40 3.33
CA PHE A 9 -3.81 -4.84 4.37
C PHE A 9 -3.02 -6.09 3.95
N LYS A 10 -3.69 -7.05 3.32
CA LYS A 10 -3.05 -8.24 2.76
C LYS A 10 -1.99 -7.89 1.71
N ILE A 11 -2.33 -7.00 0.75
CA ILE A 11 -1.40 -6.55 -0.31
C ILE A 11 -0.11 -5.94 0.28
N PHE A 12 -0.24 -5.19 1.38
CA PHE A 12 0.89 -4.53 2.03
C PHE A 12 1.52 -5.35 3.16
N GLY A 13 1.02 -6.58 3.43
CA GLY A 13 1.56 -7.48 4.43
C GLY A 13 1.24 -7.08 5.87
N PHE A 14 0.20 -6.29 6.12
CA PHE A 14 -0.26 -5.96 7.47
C PHE A 14 -1.13 -7.08 8.03
N GLU A 15 -0.51 -8.05 8.70
CA GLU A 15 -1.23 -9.20 9.31
C GLU A 15 -1.68 -8.91 10.76
N ASN A 16 -0.95 -8.04 11.47
CA ASN A 16 -1.22 -7.70 12.87
C ASN A 16 -2.01 -6.40 12.98
N TYR A 17 -3.32 -6.47 12.84
CA TYR A 17 -4.22 -5.35 13.07
C TYR A 17 -5.30 -5.72 14.09
N GLU A 18 -5.82 -4.71 14.77
CA GLU A 18 -6.98 -4.81 15.66
C GLU A 18 -8.14 -4.03 15.03
N ALA A 19 -9.32 -4.64 14.93
CA ALA A 19 -10.53 -3.97 14.51
C ALA A 19 -11.20 -3.33 15.74
N GLN A 20 -11.43 -2.02 15.70
CA GLN A 20 -12.01 -1.24 16.78
C GLN A 20 -13.33 -0.64 16.33
N ILE A 21 -14.42 -0.96 17.03
CA ILE A 21 -15.70 -0.27 16.85
C ILE A 21 -15.71 0.96 17.77
N SER A 22 -15.70 2.13 17.16
CA SER A 22 -15.71 3.42 17.85
C SER A 22 -17.16 3.90 17.99
N LEU A 23 -17.65 3.89 19.23
CA LEU A 23 -19.02 4.17 19.60
C LEU A 23 -19.15 5.62 20.13
N ARG A 24 -20.38 6.16 20.11
CA ARG A 24 -20.68 7.41 20.81
C ARG A 24 -20.55 7.25 22.33
N ASP A 25 -20.28 8.34 23.03
CA ASP A 25 -20.48 8.41 24.47
C ASP A 25 -21.93 8.82 24.76
N PRO A 26 -22.77 7.95 25.33
CA PRO A 26 -24.16 8.30 25.62
C PRO A 26 -24.32 9.40 26.68
N LYS A 27 -23.23 9.77 27.37
CA LYS A 27 -23.22 10.87 28.36
C LYS A 27 -22.91 12.22 27.74
N ASP A 28 -22.31 12.26 26.55
CA ASP A 28 -21.90 13.49 25.84
C ASP A 28 -22.84 13.72 24.64
N THR A 29 -24.10 14.03 24.93
CA THR A 29 -25.14 14.19 23.91
C THR A 29 -24.96 15.44 23.04
N GLU A 30 -24.19 16.43 23.47
CA GLU A 30 -23.94 17.65 22.69
C GLU A 30 -22.95 17.42 21.54
N LYS A 31 -22.06 16.45 21.68
CA LYS A 31 -21.03 16.13 20.67
C LYS A 31 -21.62 15.44 19.43
N TYR A 32 -22.71 14.72 19.57
CA TYR A 32 -23.24 13.82 18.54
C TYR A 32 -24.55 14.32 17.95
N ILE A 33 -24.71 14.23 16.64
CA ILE A 33 -25.94 14.60 15.92
C ILE A 33 -26.77 13.35 15.58
N GLY A 34 -28.08 13.53 15.41
CA GLY A 34 -29.03 12.44 15.12
C GLY A 34 -29.76 11.95 16.35
N SER A 35 -30.76 11.08 16.14
CA SER A 35 -31.53 10.49 17.22
C SER A 35 -30.88 9.25 17.82
N ASP A 36 -31.32 8.83 19.00
CA ASP A 36 -30.80 7.63 19.66
C ASP A 36 -31.06 6.38 18.83
N GLU A 37 -32.21 6.31 18.14
CA GLU A 37 -32.60 5.20 17.29
C GLU A 37 -31.62 5.05 16.11
N ILE A 38 -31.23 6.15 15.43
CA ILE A 38 -30.29 6.16 14.33
C ILE A 38 -28.91 5.67 14.81
N TRP A 39 -28.48 6.08 16.00
CA TRP A 39 -27.23 5.64 16.57
C TRP A 39 -27.24 4.15 16.91
N GLU A 40 -28.30 3.65 17.53
CA GLU A 40 -28.46 2.23 17.85
C GLU A 40 -28.45 1.37 16.56
N GLU A 41 -29.20 1.79 15.54
CA GLU A 41 -29.24 1.11 14.24
C GLU A 41 -27.85 1.08 13.58
N SER A 42 -27.15 2.21 13.53
CA SER A 42 -25.84 2.31 12.88
C SER A 42 -24.73 1.55 13.62
N GLU A 43 -24.73 1.58 14.95
CA GLU A 43 -23.79 0.82 15.78
C GLU A 43 -24.03 -0.69 15.64
N ASN A 44 -25.29 -1.14 15.63
CA ASN A 44 -25.62 -2.54 15.43
C ASN A 44 -25.27 -3.02 14.02
N ALA A 45 -25.49 -2.20 12.99
CA ALA A 45 -25.10 -2.54 11.63
C ALA A 45 -23.58 -2.80 11.49
N ILE A 46 -22.74 -2.02 12.18
CA ILE A 46 -21.29 -2.26 12.20
C ILE A 46 -20.96 -3.57 12.94
N ARG A 47 -21.58 -3.82 14.10
CA ARG A 47 -21.37 -5.06 14.88
C ARG A 47 -21.72 -6.30 14.06
N GLU A 48 -22.90 -6.28 13.41
CA GLU A 48 -23.35 -7.38 12.56
C GLU A 48 -22.43 -7.61 11.37
N ALA A 49 -22.02 -6.54 10.68
CA ALA A 49 -21.08 -6.63 9.56
C ALA A 49 -19.71 -7.23 10.00
N CYS A 50 -19.20 -6.83 11.16
CA CYS A 50 -17.96 -7.40 11.70
C CYS A 50 -18.13 -8.89 12.04
N LYS A 51 -19.25 -9.27 12.66
CA LYS A 51 -19.57 -10.65 13.00
C LYS A 51 -19.70 -11.53 11.74
N GLU A 52 -20.38 -11.04 10.71
CA GLU A 52 -20.52 -11.73 9.42
C GLU A 52 -19.15 -11.99 8.77
N LYS A 53 -18.22 -11.05 8.92
CA LYS A 53 -16.84 -11.18 8.40
C LYS A 53 -15.89 -11.94 9.33
N GLY A 54 -16.36 -12.41 10.49
CA GLY A 54 -15.53 -13.12 11.44
C GLY A 54 -14.42 -12.26 12.06
N LEU A 55 -14.61 -10.93 12.11
CA LEU A 55 -13.64 -10.02 12.70
C LEU A 55 -13.79 -10.00 14.22
N GLU A 56 -12.68 -10.25 14.92
CA GLU A 56 -12.57 -9.96 16.34
C GLU A 56 -12.49 -8.44 16.54
N THR A 57 -13.42 -7.88 17.30
CA THR A 57 -13.52 -6.45 17.50
C THR A 57 -13.41 -6.07 18.96
N ARG A 58 -12.88 -4.88 19.21
CA ARG A 58 -12.89 -4.19 20.50
C ARG A 58 -13.79 -2.95 20.37
N GLU A 59 -14.61 -2.67 21.38
CA GLU A 59 -15.44 -1.47 21.43
C GLU A 59 -14.76 -0.36 22.23
N GLU A 60 -14.79 0.87 21.71
CA GLU A 60 -14.30 2.08 22.38
C GLU A 60 -15.37 3.16 22.38
N VAL A 61 -15.81 3.51 23.57
CA VAL A 61 -16.83 4.53 23.80
C VAL A 61 -16.21 5.93 23.76
N GLY A 62 -16.87 6.87 23.08
CA GLY A 62 -16.42 8.25 22.95
C GLY A 62 -15.57 8.55 21.72
N GLU A 63 -15.17 7.52 20.96
CA GLU A 63 -14.29 7.63 19.80
C GLU A 63 -15.04 7.74 18.45
N ALA A 64 -16.39 7.68 18.45
CA ALA A 64 -17.19 7.88 17.25
C ALA A 64 -17.01 9.27 16.64
N ALA A 65 -17.23 9.39 15.33
CA ALA A 65 -17.39 10.69 14.69
C ALA A 65 -18.71 11.34 15.17
N PHE A 66 -18.79 12.66 15.10
CA PHE A 66 -20.01 13.37 15.56
C PHE A 66 -21.26 12.99 14.78
N TYR A 67 -21.11 12.45 13.57
CA TYR A 67 -22.21 12.08 12.66
C TYR A 67 -22.48 10.58 12.56
N GLY A 68 -21.66 9.73 13.16
CA GLY A 68 -21.85 8.29 13.10
C GLY A 68 -20.72 7.46 13.73
N PRO A 69 -20.99 6.17 13.99
CA PRO A 69 -20.00 5.24 14.50
C PRO A 69 -18.97 4.88 13.43
N LYS A 70 -17.83 4.34 13.88
CA LYS A 70 -16.73 3.96 13.01
C LYS A 70 -16.26 2.53 13.30
N LEU A 71 -15.77 1.87 12.25
CA LEU A 71 -14.90 0.71 12.35
C LEU A 71 -13.49 1.14 11.98
N ASP A 72 -12.60 1.21 12.95
CA ASP A 72 -11.21 1.62 12.79
C ASP A 72 -10.28 0.40 12.79
N PHE A 73 -9.29 0.40 11.92
CA PHE A 73 -8.27 -0.64 11.84
C PHE A 73 -6.95 -0.11 12.39
N MET A 74 -6.54 -0.66 13.53
CA MET A 74 -5.36 -0.24 14.27
C MET A 74 -4.20 -1.19 13.98
N VAL A 75 -3.14 -0.69 13.34
CA VAL A 75 -1.91 -1.45 13.07
C VAL A 75 -0.84 -1.09 14.10
N LYS A 76 -0.07 -2.08 14.54
CA LYS A 76 1.07 -1.86 15.43
C LYS A 76 2.36 -1.67 14.62
N ASP A 77 3.12 -0.63 14.97
CA ASP A 77 4.45 -0.44 14.43
C ASP A 77 5.48 -1.40 15.08
N ALA A 78 6.74 -1.33 14.63
CA ALA A 78 7.81 -2.22 15.08
C ALA A 78 8.11 -2.15 16.59
N ILE A 79 7.74 -1.05 17.25
CA ILE A 79 7.91 -0.86 18.70
C ILE A 79 6.59 -0.97 19.49
N GLY A 80 5.52 -1.44 18.83
CA GLY A 80 4.22 -1.73 19.45
C GLY A 80 3.26 -0.55 19.61
N ARG A 81 3.56 0.63 19.06
CA ARG A 81 2.63 1.76 19.04
C ARG A 81 1.49 1.48 18.08
N ARG A 82 0.27 1.84 18.47
CA ARG A 82 -0.94 1.64 17.67
C ARG A 82 -1.19 2.84 16.77
N TRP A 83 -1.43 2.57 15.49
CA TRP A 83 -1.73 3.57 14.47
C TRP A 83 -3.03 3.23 13.76
N GLN A 84 -3.98 4.15 13.76
CA GLN A 84 -5.17 4.02 12.94
C GLN A 84 -4.79 4.23 11.46
N LEU A 85 -4.94 3.19 10.66
CA LEU A 85 -4.71 3.24 9.21
C LEU A 85 -6.03 3.22 8.43
N GLY A 86 -6.81 2.15 8.54
CA GLY A 86 -8.09 2.06 7.86
C GLY A 86 -9.26 2.56 8.70
N THR A 87 -10.30 3.09 8.05
CA THR A 87 -11.56 3.40 8.71
C THR A 87 -12.76 3.24 7.78
N ILE A 88 -13.88 2.82 8.37
CA ILE A 88 -15.21 2.80 7.75
C ILE A 88 -16.13 3.56 8.69
N GLN A 89 -16.98 4.44 8.17
CA GLN A 89 -17.91 5.22 8.95
C GLN A 89 -19.32 5.07 8.34
N VAL A 90 -20.30 4.81 9.18
CA VAL A 90 -21.71 4.74 8.78
C VAL A 90 -22.36 6.07 9.12
N ASP A 91 -23.00 6.69 8.15
CA ASP A 91 -23.52 8.04 8.24
C ASP A 91 -24.96 8.10 7.71
N TYR A 92 -25.89 8.28 8.62
CA TYR A 92 -27.30 8.52 8.33
C TYR A 92 -27.65 10.01 8.31
N ASN A 93 -26.81 10.86 8.88
CA ASN A 93 -27.09 12.28 9.12
C ASN A 93 -26.84 13.17 7.90
N LEU A 94 -25.71 13.02 7.21
CA LEU A 94 -25.40 13.85 6.06
C LEU A 94 -26.37 13.63 4.88
N PRO A 95 -26.79 12.40 4.56
CA PRO A 95 -27.80 12.18 3.53
C PRO A 95 -29.10 12.91 3.82
N GLU A 96 -29.58 12.92 5.06
CA GLU A 96 -30.78 13.66 5.46
C GLU A 96 -30.58 15.17 5.33
N ARG A 97 -29.46 15.71 5.81
CA ARG A 97 -29.13 17.13 5.71
C ARG A 97 -29.02 17.63 4.27
N PHE A 98 -28.47 16.81 3.39
CA PHE A 98 -28.40 17.10 1.95
C PHE A 98 -29.68 16.77 1.19
N LYS A 99 -30.71 16.24 1.89
CA LYS A 99 -31.99 15.81 1.30
C LYS A 99 -31.78 14.86 0.12
N LEU A 100 -30.86 13.92 0.29
CA LEU A 100 -30.63 12.89 -0.71
C LEU A 100 -31.77 11.89 -0.71
N GLU A 101 -32.25 11.52 -1.90
CA GLU A 101 -33.34 10.58 -2.06
C GLU A 101 -33.03 9.56 -3.14
N TYR A 102 -33.52 8.34 -2.95
CA TYR A 102 -33.57 7.32 -3.99
C TYR A 102 -34.98 6.73 -4.08
N THR A 103 -35.29 6.14 -5.22
CA THR A 103 -36.56 5.44 -5.41
C THR A 103 -36.37 3.99 -4.99
N ALA A 104 -37.07 3.57 -3.94
CA ALA A 104 -37.05 2.20 -3.43
C ALA A 104 -37.89 1.26 -4.34
N GLU A 105 -37.79 -0.05 -4.10
CA GLU A 105 -38.51 -1.07 -4.88
C GLU A 105 -40.03 -0.91 -4.87
N ASP A 106 -40.55 -0.34 -3.79
CA ASP A 106 -41.98 0.00 -3.61
C ASP A 106 -42.41 1.34 -4.24
N ASN A 107 -41.49 1.96 -5.05
CA ASN A 107 -41.61 3.29 -5.65
C ASN A 107 -41.72 4.44 -4.63
N SER A 108 -41.48 4.21 -3.35
CA SER A 108 -41.39 5.28 -2.36
C SER A 108 -40.04 6.02 -2.47
N LYS A 109 -40.02 7.27 -2.00
CA LYS A 109 -38.76 8.01 -1.84
C LYS A 109 -38.21 7.73 -0.45
N LYS A 110 -36.92 7.30 -0.40
CA LYS A 110 -36.19 7.03 0.84
C LYS A 110 -34.85 7.74 0.86
N THR A 111 -34.39 8.10 2.05
CA THR A 111 -33.06 8.65 2.26
C THR A 111 -32.02 7.51 2.25
N PRO A 112 -30.94 7.61 1.47
CA PRO A 112 -29.88 6.59 1.48
C PRO A 112 -29.05 6.66 2.76
N VAL A 113 -28.33 5.57 3.06
CA VAL A 113 -27.23 5.55 4.04
C VAL A 113 -25.94 5.83 3.32
N MET A 114 -25.07 6.66 3.90
CA MET A 114 -23.74 6.93 3.37
C MET A 114 -22.71 6.12 4.14
N ILE A 115 -21.79 5.48 3.40
CA ILE A 115 -20.67 4.77 3.99
C ILE A 115 -19.39 5.45 3.52
N HIS A 116 -18.71 6.12 4.42
CA HIS A 116 -17.39 6.67 4.19
C HIS A 116 -16.34 5.56 4.37
N ARG A 117 -15.32 5.55 3.51
CA ARG A 117 -14.21 4.61 3.64
C ARG A 117 -12.87 5.29 3.35
N ALA A 118 -11.89 5.01 4.17
CA ALA A 118 -10.52 5.42 3.98
C ALA A 118 -9.59 4.21 4.23
N PRO A 119 -9.26 3.41 3.20
CA PRO A 119 -8.47 2.18 3.39
C PRO A 119 -7.08 2.43 3.93
N PHE A 120 -6.49 3.57 3.61
CA PHE A 120 -5.14 3.97 4.03
C PHE A 120 -5.15 4.94 5.22
N GLY A 121 -6.29 5.55 5.55
CA GLY A 121 -6.36 6.69 6.44
C GLY A 121 -5.60 7.89 5.85
N SER A 122 -4.62 8.45 6.58
CA SER A 122 -3.66 9.42 6.05
C SER A 122 -2.57 8.70 5.26
N LEU A 123 -2.31 9.12 4.01
CA LEU A 123 -1.25 8.54 3.17
C LEU A 123 0.13 8.71 3.79
N GLU A 124 0.39 9.84 4.46
CA GLU A 124 1.66 10.11 5.14
C GLU A 124 1.89 9.12 6.29
N ARG A 125 0.87 8.90 7.12
CA ARG A 125 0.92 7.93 8.23
C ARG A 125 1.07 6.52 7.70
N PHE A 126 0.30 6.14 6.70
CA PHE A 126 0.37 4.84 6.07
C PHE A 126 1.77 4.57 5.52
N THR A 127 2.34 5.52 4.77
CA THR A 127 3.68 5.41 4.20
C THR A 127 4.74 5.28 5.30
N ALA A 128 4.64 6.07 6.39
CA ALA A 128 5.59 5.98 7.50
C ALA A 128 5.55 4.61 8.17
N VAL A 129 4.34 4.10 8.47
CA VAL A 129 4.19 2.75 9.07
C VAL A 129 4.66 1.66 8.12
N LEU A 130 4.40 1.80 6.81
CA LEU A 130 4.84 0.84 5.80
C LEU A 130 6.36 0.79 5.66
N ILE A 131 7.05 1.94 5.66
CA ILE A 131 8.52 2.00 5.63
C ILE A 131 9.10 1.29 6.86
N GLU A 132 8.54 1.52 8.03
CA GLU A 132 8.96 0.88 9.27
C GLU A 132 8.68 -0.63 9.24
N HIS A 133 7.49 -1.04 8.81
CA HIS A 133 7.07 -2.43 8.70
C HIS A 133 7.98 -3.26 7.78
N THR A 134 8.36 -2.69 6.64
CA THR A 134 9.24 -3.35 5.66
C THR A 134 10.73 -3.14 5.92
N ALA A 135 11.11 -2.32 6.92
CA ALA A 135 12.48 -1.86 7.12
C ALA A 135 13.09 -1.25 5.83
N GLY A 136 12.26 -0.64 5.00
CA GLY A 136 12.63 -0.08 3.70
C GLY A 136 12.81 -1.10 2.57
N HIS A 137 12.59 -2.39 2.81
CA HIS A 137 12.61 -3.45 1.79
C HIS A 137 11.20 -3.65 1.23
N PHE A 138 10.80 -2.75 0.34
CA PHE A 138 9.49 -2.86 -0.30
C PHE A 138 9.40 -4.08 -1.24
N PRO A 139 8.20 -4.65 -1.41
CA PRO A 139 7.95 -5.57 -2.51
C PRO A 139 8.33 -4.91 -3.85
N LEU A 140 8.78 -5.70 -4.81
CA LEU A 140 9.33 -5.18 -6.08
C LEU A 140 8.33 -4.29 -6.83
N TRP A 141 7.03 -4.65 -6.81
CA TRP A 141 5.97 -3.87 -7.46
C TRP A 141 5.81 -2.46 -6.86
N LEU A 142 6.14 -2.30 -5.57
CA LEU A 142 5.99 -1.02 -4.83
C LEU A 142 7.29 -0.20 -4.81
N THR A 143 8.44 -0.84 -5.00
CA THR A 143 9.75 -0.17 -4.91
C THR A 143 9.87 0.97 -5.93
N PRO A 144 10.21 2.22 -5.52
CA PRO A 144 10.33 3.35 -6.45
C PRO A 144 11.39 3.11 -7.54
N ASP A 145 12.59 2.70 -7.14
CA ASP A 145 13.71 2.36 -8.02
C ASP A 145 13.91 0.84 -7.99
N GLN A 146 13.34 0.13 -8.96
CA GLN A 146 13.42 -1.34 -9.01
C GLN A 146 14.82 -1.82 -9.42
N VAL A 147 15.48 -1.04 -10.27
CA VAL A 147 16.79 -1.40 -10.86
C VAL A 147 17.73 -0.20 -10.83
N ALA A 148 18.95 -0.40 -10.35
CA ALA A 148 20.06 0.54 -10.52
C ALA A 148 21.03 0.01 -11.60
N ILE A 149 21.23 0.77 -12.66
CA ILE A 149 22.16 0.46 -13.74
C ILE A 149 23.50 1.13 -13.44
N LEU A 150 24.54 0.32 -13.34
CA LEU A 150 25.86 0.71 -12.84
C LEU A 150 26.92 0.55 -13.94
N PRO A 151 27.20 1.59 -14.76
CA PRO A 151 28.33 1.54 -15.69
C PRO A 151 29.66 1.49 -14.93
N ILE A 152 30.57 0.60 -15.33
CA ILE A 152 31.89 0.43 -14.69
C ILE A 152 32.85 1.62 -14.98
N SER A 153 32.57 2.36 -16.06
CA SER A 153 33.24 3.62 -16.41
C SER A 153 32.35 4.48 -17.29
N GLU A 154 32.69 5.75 -17.45
CA GLU A 154 31.96 6.72 -18.28
C GLU A 154 31.80 6.26 -19.74
N LYS A 155 32.72 5.45 -20.25
CA LYS A 155 32.66 4.88 -21.61
C LYS A 155 31.39 4.07 -21.89
N PHE A 156 30.77 3.55 -20.84
CA PHE A 156 29.57 2.70 -20.96
C PHE A 156 28.29 3.43 -20.57
N ASN A 157 28.34 4.76 -20.33
CA ASN A 157 27.15 5.54 -19.98
C ASN A 157 26.10 5.50 -21.09
N ASP A 158 26.49 5.58 -22.35
CA ASP A 158 25.55 5.50 -23.47
C ASP A 158 24.83 4.15 -23.51
N TYR A 159 25.55 3.06 -23.22
CA TYR A 159 24.94 1.75 -23.13
C TYR A 159 24.02 1.63 -21.91
N ALA A 160 24.42 2.14 -20.77
CA ALA A 160 23.58 2.19 -19.58
C ALA A 160 22.27 2.95 -19.83
N GLN A 161 22.32 4.06 -20.57
CA GLN A 161 21.12 4.80 -20.96
C GLN A 161 20.23 4.00 -21.95
N LYS A 162 20.81 3.22 -22.86
CA LYS A 162 20.04 2.31 -23.72
C LYS A 162 19.33 1.23 -22.91
N VAL A 163 20.01 0.64 -21.93
CA VAL A 163 19.43 -0.35 -21.01
C VAL A 163 18.25 0.29 -20.25
N ARG A 164 18.46 1.48 -19.68
CA ARG A 164 17.40 2.21 -18.98
C ARG A 164 16.18 2.45 -19.87
N GLN A 165 16.39 3.01 -21.07
CA GLN A 165 15.30 3.29 -22.01
C GLN A 165 14.55 2.02 -22.42
N TYR A 166 15.25 0.89 -22.53
CA TYR A 166 14.62 -0.39 -22.80
C TYR A 166 13.73 -0.83 -21.63
N LEU A 167 14.27 -0.79 -20.39
CA LEU A 167 13.54 -1.17 -19.18
C LEU A 167 12.33 -0.27 -18.94
N ASP A 168 12.46 1.04 -19.12
CA ASP A 168 11.36 2.02 -19.02
C ASP A 168 10.20 1.66 -19.97
N LYS A 169 10.51 1.26 -21.23
CA LYS A 169 9.50 0.80 -22.20
C LYS A 169 8.79 -0.50 -21.77
N GLN A 170 9.44 -1.33 -20.96
CA GLN A 170 8.88 -2.55 -20.40
C GLN A 170 8.15 -2.31 -19.06
N GLY A 171 8.00 -1.05 -18.62
CA GLY A 171 7.35 -0.67 -17.38
C GLY A 171 8.20 -0.89 -16.11
N VAL A 172 9.51 -1.14 -16.27
CA VAL A 172 10.45 -1.31 -15.14
C VAL A 172 11.08 0.03 -14.79
N ARG A 173 10.94 0.44 -13.53
CA ARG A 173 11.51 1.70 -13.01
C ARG A 173 13.01 1.55 -12.75
N ALA A 174 13.83 2.15 -13.60
CA ALA A 174 15.27 2.03 -13.54
C ALA A 174 15.97 3.40 -13.46
N LEU A 175 17.03 3.48 -12.66
CA LEU A 175 17.93 4.62 -12.61
C LEU A 175 19.31 4.24 -13.14
N VAL A 176 20.07 5.23 -13.64
CA VAL A 176 21.48 5.06 -13.99
C VAL A 176 22.34 5.79 -12.95
N ASP A 177 23.29 5.07 -12.36
CA ASP A 177 24.31 5.66 -11.49
C ASP A 177 25.58 5.95 -12.32
N ASP A 178 25.56 7.08 -13.02
CA ASP A 178 26.64 7.54 -13.91
C ASP A 178 27.76 8.31 -13.19
N ARG A 179 27.72 8.37 -11.85
CA ARG A 179 28.77 9.03 -11.06
C ARG A 179 30.15 8.46 -11.40
N ASN A 180 31.15 9.33 -11.44
CA ASN A 180 32.56 8.91 -11.59
C ASN A 180 33.10 8.32 -10.28
N GLU A 181 32.64 7.10 -9.96
CA GLU A 181 32.97 6.36 -8.74
C GLU A 181 33.32 4.90 -9.05
N LYS A 182 34.12 4.27 -8.18
CA LYS A 182 34.44 2.85 -8.31
C LYS A 182 33.14 2.00 -8.21
N ILE A 183 33.07 0.96 -9.04
CA ILE A 183 31.89 0.09 -9.09
C ILE A 183 31.49 -0.48 -7.72
N GLY A 184 32.46 -0.86 -6.89
CA GLY A 184 32.17 -1.35 -5.52
C GLY A 184 31.49 -0.32 -4.64
N ARG A 185 31.77 0.99 -4.83
CA ARG A 185 31.09 2.06 -4.10
C ARG A 185 29.67 2.26 -4.63
N LYS A 186 29.47 2.26 -5.94
CA LYS A 186 28.13 2.32 -6.55
C LYS A 186 27.24 1.18 -6.06
N ILE A 187 27.77 -0.05 -6.02
CA ILE A 187 27.05 -1.22 -5.48
C ILE A 187 26.66 -0.98 -4.02
N ARG A 188 27.64 -0.60 -3.16
CA ARG A 188 27.36 -0.36 -1.73
C ARG A 188 26.32 0.72 -1.51
N ASP A 189 26.41 1.83 -2.24
CA ASP A 189 25.48 2.94 -2.08
C ASP A 189 24.06 2.54 -2.49
N ASN A 190 23.89 1.73 -3.54
CA ASN A 190 22.58 1.22 -3.98
C ASN A 190 22.06 0.10 -3.07
N GLU A 191 22.93 -0.73 -2.50
CA GLU A 191 22.57 -1.67 -1.41
C GLU A 191 21.97 -0.92 -0.20
N LEU A 192 22.59 0.18 0.23
CA LEU A 192 22.11 1.01 1.34
C LEU A 192 20.78 1.69 1.04
N LYS A 193 20.52 2.03 -0.22
CA LYS A 193 19.24 2.59 -0.69
C LYS A 193 18.15 1.53 -0.84
N ARG A 194 18.44 0.27 -0.57
CA ARG A 194 17.49 -0.85 -0.72
C ARG A 194 16.99 -1.07 -2.15
N VAL A 195 17.81 -0.73 -3.16
CA VAL A 195 17.45 -1.02 -4.55
C VAL A 195 17.51 -2.54 -4.77
N PRO A 196 16.40 -3.19 -5.18
CA PRO A 196 16.32 -4.66 -5.23
C PRO A 196 17.26 -5.31 -6.24
N TYR A 197 17.46 -4.66 -7.38
CA TYR A 197 18.29 -5.16 -8.45
C TYR A 197 19.33 -4.15 -8.90
N MET A 198 20.55 -4.60 -9.09
CA MET A 198 21.63 -3.84 -9.71
C MET A 198 22.01 -4.52 -11.03
N VAL A 199 22.21 -3.72 -12.07
CA VAL A 199 22.67 -4.16 -13.38
C VAL A 199 24.03 -3.51 -13.65
N ILE A 200 25.07 -4.32 -13.71
CA ILE A 200 26.44 -3.87 -14.00
C ILE A 200 26.63 -3.97 -15.51
N VAL A 201 27.15 -2.90 -16.11
CA VAL A 201 27.44 -2.85 -17.54
C VAL A 201 28.87 -2.38 -17.79
N GLY A 202 29.58 -3.16 -18.61
CA GLY A 202 30.95 -2.94 -18.98
C GLY A 202 31.19 -3.25 -20.46
N GLU A 203 32.45 -3.53 -20.81
CA GLU A 203 32.84 -3.79 -22.19
C GLU A 203 32.14 -5.01 -22.78
N LYS A 204 32.13 -6.12 -22.04
CA LYS A 204 31.50 -7.36 -22.48
C LYS A 204 30.00 -7.17 -22.70
N GLU A 205 29.32 -6.62 -21.69
CA GLU A 205 27.87 -6.40 -21.76
C GLU A 205 27.49 -5.48 -22.92
N SER A 206 28.25 -4.40 -23.12
CA SER A 206 27.98 -3.43 -24.20
C SER A 206 28.26 -4.00 -25.59
N ALA A 207 29.24 -4.89 -25.74
CA ALA A 207 29.60 -5.53 -27.01
C ALA A 207 28.58 -6.62 -27.40
N GLU A 208 28.09 -7.39 -26.42
CA GLU A 208 27.20 -8.54 -26.63
C GLU A 208 25.72 -8.20 -26.46
N GLY A 209 25.37 -6.97 -26.03
CA GLY A 209 23.98 -6.55 -25.77
C GLY A 209 23.38 -7.17 -24.50
N LEU A 210 24.22 -7.52 -23.53
CA LEU A 210 23.85 -8.20 -22.29
C LEU A 210 23.80 -7.26 -21.09
N VAL A 211 23.32 -7.78 -19.97
CA VAL A 211 23.34 -7.15 -18.65
C VAL A 211 23.80 -8.15 -17.59
N SER A 212 24.67 -7.73 -16.68
CA SER A 212 25.10 -8.54 -15.53
C SER A 212 24.30 -8.13 -14.30
N MET A 213 23.28 -8.90 -13.97
CA MET A 213 22.33 -8.69 -12.88
C MET A 213 22.93 -9.17 -11.55
N ARG A 214 22.65 -8.40 -10.50
CA ARG A 214 22.91 -8.74 -9.09
C ARG A 214 21.68 -8.39 -8.24
N LYS A 215 21.17 -9.35 -7.46
CA LYS A 215 20.13 -9.09 -6.48
C LYS A 215 20.72 -8.51 -5.20
N GLN A 216 19.99 -7.61 -4.53
CA GLN A 216 20.41 -6.98 -3.28
C GLN A 216 20.76 -8.03 -2.21
N GLY A 217 21.63 -7.66 -1.25
CA GLY A 217 22.00 -8.53 -0.13
C GLY A 217 23.01 -9.63 -0.50
N GLY A 218 23.75 -9.49 -1.61
CA GLY A 218 24.67 -10.53 -2.07
C GLY A 218 23.97 -11.75 -2.67
N GLY A 219 22.71 -11.59 -3.06
CA GLY A 219 21.89 -12.63 -3.66
C GLY A 219 22.37 -13.11 -5.04
N GLU A 220 21.46 -13.64 -5.82
CA GLU A 220 21.71 -14.21 -7.13
C GLU A 220 22.42 -13.22 -8.07
N GLN A 221 23.36 -13.76 -8.87
CA GLN A 221 24.06 -13.05 -9.95
C GLN A 221 23.91 -13.85 -11.23
N ALA A 222 23.58 -13.17 -12.33
CA ALA A 222 23.44 -13.79 -13.64
C ALA A 222 23.71 -12.78 -14.76
N THR A 223 24.21 -13.27 -15.91
CA THR A 223 24.33 -12.47 -17.13
C THR A 223 23.30 -12.95 -18.12
N MET A 224 22.52 -12.02 -18.71
CA MET A 224 21.42 -12.34 -19.60
C MET A 224 21.15 -11.17 -20.56
N SER A 225 20.25 -11.37 -21.52
CA SER A 225 19.79 -10.29 -22.40
C SER A 225 18.93 -9.26 -21.63
N MET A 226 18.81 -8.04 -22.17
CA MET A 226 17.91 -7.03 -21.61
C MET A 226 16.46 -7.51 -21.58
N GLU A 227 16.07 -8.30 -22.59
CA GLU A 227 14.72 -8.85 -22.71
C GLU A 227 14.43 -9.87 -21.60
N GLU A 228 15.30 -10.85 -21.41
CA GLU A 228 15.19 -11.86 -20.35
C GLU A 228 15.15 -11.20 -18.95
N PHE A 229 15.97 -10.16 -18.74
CA PHE A 229 15.97 -9.42 -17.47
C PHE A 229 14.66 -8.70 -17.24
N ALA A 230 14.12 -7.98 -18.24
CA ALA A 230 12.84 -7.28 -18.12
C ALA A 230 11.67 -8.26 -17.88
N GLN A 231 11.64 -9.40 -18.60
CA GLN A 231 10.66 -10.46 -18.40
C GLN A 231 10.70 -11.01 -16.97
N ARG A 232 11.91 -11.22 -16.43
CA ARG A 232 12.11 -11.68 -15.06
C ARG A 232 11.56 -10.71 -14.02
N ILE A 233 11.87 -9.41 -14.15
CA ILE A 233 11.35 -8.37 -13.24
C ILE A 233 9.82 -8.33 -13.29
N ASN A 234 9.25 -8.34 -14.49
CA ASN A 234 7.80 -8.29 -14.66
C ASN A 234 7.10 -9.55 -14.16
N ALA A 235 7.73 -10.73 -14.32
CA ALA A 235 7.21 -11.98 -13.76
C ALA A 235 7.18 -11.96 -12.22
N GLU A 236 8.26 -11.50 -11.56
CA GLU A 236 8.32 -11.35 -10.10
C GLU A 236 7.25 -10.37 -9.60
N VAL A 237 7.06 -9.23 -10.29
CA VAL A 237 6.00 -8.26 -9.97
C VAL A 237 4.62 -8.90 -10.10
N ALA A 238 4.37 -9.61 -11.20
CA ALA A 238 3.08 -10.26 -11.44
C ALA A 238 2.78 -11.35 -10.41
N GLU A 239 3.78 -12.14 -10.01
CA GLU A 239 3.65 -13.16 -8.96
C GLU A 239 3.30 -12.54 -7.60
N GLN A 240 4.01 -11.46 -7.21
CA GLN A 240 3.74 -10.75 -5.96
C GLN A 240 2.33 -10.15 -5.93
N LEU A 241 1.86 -9.58 -7.04
CA LEU A 241 0.50 -9.02 -7.13
C LEU A 241 -0.56 -10.12 -7.12
N LYS A 242 -0.32 -11.26 -7.77
CA LYS A 242 -1.23 -12.41 -7.76
C LYS A 242 -1.37 -13.00 -6.36
N ALA A 243 -0.26 -13.20 -5.63
CA ALA A 243 -0.29 -13.69 -4.25
C ALA A 243 -1.06 -12.75 -3.29
N ALA A 244 -1.13 -11.47 -3.62
CA ALA A 244 -1.92 -10.49 -2.90
C ALA A 244 -3.42 -10.52 -3.25
N GLU A 245 -3.82 -11.15 -4.36
CA GLU A 245 -5.21 -11.29 -4.79
C GLU A 245 -5.89 -12.55 -4.26
N GLU A 246 -5.12 -13.61 -4.06
CA GLU A 246 -5.55 -14.88 -3.45
C GLU A 246 -5.69 -14.78 -1.94
#